data_6272d9ee086ae1cecaed3063ccb693b4
#
_entry.id   6272d9ee086ae1cecaed3063ccb693b4
#
_cell.length_a   1.000
_cell.length_b   1.000
_cell.length_c   1.000
_cell.angle_alpha   90.00
_cell.angle_beta   90.00
_cell.angle_gamma   90.00
#
_symmetry.space_group_name_H-M   'P 1'
#
loop_
_entity.id
_entity.type
_entity.pdbx_description
1 polymer ?
#
loop_
_entity_poly.entity_id
_entity_poly.type
_entity_poly.pdbx_seq_one_letter_code
_entity_poly.pdbx_strand_id
1 'polypeptide(L)'
;VVYFVQVLTGDLLVGTFALWPTASAQYPGAPSFEIWQLLTYGFLHGSLTHLMFNMLALYMFGGDIERLLGSRRFLFYYLACVVGAAVAQLVVLGGMNRPPVPTVGASGGVFGLLLAFGMAFPQRRVMLLFPPIPMPAWLFVTLYGLLELYLGVTGSGQGVAHFAHLGGMAAGYGLLVHWMRQARQRP
;
A
#
# COMPACT_ATOMS: atom_id res chain seq x y z
N VAL A 1 11.80 -10.27 -10.06
CA VAL A 1 12.68 -9.72 -11.11
C VAL A 1 13.04 -8.27 -10.79
N VAL A 2 12.08 -7.33 -10.69
CA VAL A 2 12.35 -5.88 -10.49
C VAL A 2 13.29 -5.62 -9.31
N TYR A 3 13.05 -6.23 -8.15
CA TYR A 3 13.91 -6.06 -6.97
C TYR A 3 15.37 -6.44 -7.22
N PHE A 4 15.62 -7.54 -7.92
CA PHE A 4 17.01 -7.95 -8.21
C PHE A 4 17.70 -7.01 -9.19
N VAL A 5 16.96 -6.48 -10.17
CA VAL A 5 17.49 -5.43 -11.05
C VAL A 5 17.76 -4.15 -10.25
N GLN A 6 16.89 -3.77 -9.33
CA GLN A 6 17.08 -2.64 -8.41
C GLN A 6 18.37 -2.80 -7.59
N VAL A 7 18.63 -3.99 -7.05
CA VAL A 7 19.86 -4.26 -6.28
C VAL A 7 21.12 -4.14 -7.16
N LEU A 8 21.04 -4.56 -8.43
CA LEU A 8 22.17 -4.48 -9.38
C LEU A 8 22.42 -3.07 -9.92
N THR A 9 21.34 -2.27 -10.07
CA THR A 9 21.46 -0.90 -10.63
C THR A 9 21.60 0.18 -9.55
N GLY A 10 21.53 -0.20 -8.26
CA GLY A 10 21.64 0.73 -7.15
C GLY A 10 20.58 1.83 -7.19
N ASP A 11 21.02 3.07 -6.98
CA ASP A 11 20.11 4.23 -6.83
C ASP A 11 19.42 4.66 -8.13
N LEU A 12 19.81 4.15 -9.30
CA LEU A 12 19.25 4.55 -10.58
C LEU A 12 17.73 4.28 -10.66
N LEU A 13 17.31 3.05 -10.32
CA LEU A 13 15.88 2.71 -10.34
C LEU A 13 15.10 3.42 -9.24
N VAL A 14 15.70 3.59 -8.08
CA VAL A 14 15.07 4.33 -6.96
C VAL A 14 14.90 5.80 -7.34
N GLY A 15 15.92 6.42 -7.90
CA GLY A 15 15.86 7.82 -8.34
C GLY A 15 14.75 8.07 -9.37
N THR A 16 14.57 7.13 -10.31
CA THR A 16 13.61 7.31 -11.43
C THR A 16 12.20 6.87 -11.09
N PHE A 17 12.02 5.75 -10.37
CA PHE A 17 10.73 5.04 -10.25
C PHE A 17 10.15 4.98 -8.83
N ALA A 18 10.91 5.35 -7.78
CA ALA A 18 10.36 5.50 -6.45
C ALA A 18 9.45 6.74 -6.37
N LEU A 19 8.53 6.76 -5.43
CA LEU A 19 7.66 7.91 -5.20
C LEU A 19 8.42 8.98 -4.41
N TRP A 20 8.80 10.05 -5.09
CA TRP A 20 9.47 11.20 -4.49
C TRP A 20 8.45 12.27 -4.08
N PRO A 21 8.64 12.95 -2.94
CA PRO A 21 7.79 14.08 -2.55
C PRO A 21 7.83 15.20 -3.60
N THR A 22 6.71 15.89 -3.79
CA THR A 22 6.64 17.05 -4.71
C THR A 22 7.59 18.18 -4.31
N ALA A 23 7.88 18.32 -3.01
CA ALA A 23 8.85 19.27 -2.47
C ALA A 23 10.31 18.90 -2.74
N SER A 24 10.61 17.73 -3.29
CA SER A 24 12.00 17.29 -3.60
C SER A 24 12.74 18.26 -4.51
N ALA A 25 12.03 18.92 -5.43
CA ALA A 25 12.61 19.91 -6.33
C ALA A 25 13.27 21.12 -5.61
N GLN A 26 12.98 21.33 -4.33
CA GLN A 26 13.58 22.39 -3.51
C GLN A 26 14.95 22.00 -2.92
N TYR A 27 15.33 20.71 -3.05
CA TYR A 27 16.57 20.18 -2.48
C TYR A 27 17.56 19.89 -3.62
N PRO A 28 18.73 20.58 -3.68
CA PRO A 28 19.71 20.36 -4.72
C PRO A 28 20.15 18.89 -4.81
N GLY A 29 20.08 18.32 -6.00
CA GLY A 29 20.48 16.93 -6.26
C GLY A 29 19.46 15.86 -5.89
N ALA A 30 18.31 16.20 -5.29
CA ALA A 30 17.23 15.25 -5.06
C ALA A 30 16.43 15.01 -6.36
N PRO A 31 16.00 13.76 -6.64
CA PRO A 31 15.13 13.47 -7.75
C PRO A 31 13.76 14.17 -7.62
N SER A 32 13.19 14.62 -8.72
CA SER A 32 11.87 15.24 -8.75
C SER A 32 10.74 14.21 -8.75
N PHE A 33 9.56 14.64 -8.32
CA PHE A 33 8.33 13.88 -8.51
C PHE A 33 7.96 13.82 -10.00
N GLU A 34 7.63 12.61 -10.45
CA GLU A 34 7.14 12.35 -11.78
C GLU A 34 5.85 11.52 -11.74
N ILE A 35 4.92 11.77 -12.68
CA ILE A 35 3.56 11.20 -12.62
C ILE A 35 3.53 9.67 -12.64
N TRP A 36 4.45 9.01 -13.33
CA TRP A 36 4.53 7.55 -13.35
C TRP A 36 4.89 6.95 -11.99
N GLN A 37 5.52 7.72 -11.11
CA GLN A 37 5.90 7.28 -9.77
C GLN A 37 4.68 6.94 -8.90
N LEU A 38 3.49 7.48 -9.22
CA LEU A 38 2.24 7.09 -8.56
C LEU A 38 1.94 5.60 -8.67
N LEU A 39 2.51 4.93 -9.65
CA LEU A 39 2.31 3.50 -9.89
C LEU A 39 3.61 2.70 -9.73
N THR A 40 4.72 3.21 -10.26
CA THR A 40 5.97 2.44 -10.37
C THR A 40 6.62 2.15 -9.04
N TYR A 41 6.46 3.02 -8.04
CA TYR A 41 7.01 2.83 -6.69
C TYR A 41 6.55 1.51 -6.04
N GLY A 42 5.33 1.06 -6.39
CA GLY A 42 4.75 -0.18 -5.90
C GLY A 42 5.48 -1.45 -6.35
N PHE A 43 6.39 -1.35 -7.31
CA PHE A 43 7.21 -2.47 -7.80
C PHE A 43 8.63 -2.48 -7.22
N LEU A 44 9.04 -1.41 -6.57
CA LEU A 44 10.34 -1.30 -5.88
C LEU A 44 10.19 -1.74 -4.42
N HIS A 45 11.28 -2.21 -3.81
CA HIS A 45 11.27 -2.64 -2.40
C HIS A 45 12.57 -2.26 -1.70
N GLY A 46 12.47 -1.78 -0.47
CA GLY A 46 13.62 -1.34 0.32
C GLY A 46 14.52 -2.47 0.84
N SER A 47 14.01 -3.71 0.89
CA SER A 47 14.75 -4.90 1.32
C SER A 47 14.12 -6.19 0.81
N LEU A 48 14.88 -7.29 0.82
CA LEU A 48 14.35 -8.60 0.49
C LEU A 48 13.21 -9.01 1.46
N THR A 49 13.37 -8.74 2.73
CA THR A 49 12.34 -9.01 3.75
C THR A 49 11.05 -8.23 3.46
N HIS A 50 11.16 -6.96 3.07
CA HIS A 50 10.03 -6.12 2.67
C HIS A 50 9.31 -6.71 1.45
N LEU A 51 10.05 -7.14 0.43
CA LEU A 51 9.48 -7.85 -0.73
C LEU A 51 8.77 -9.14 -0.31
N MET A 52 9.41 -9.98 0.50
CA MET A 52 8.84 -11.26 0.94
C MET A 52 7.51 -11.09 1.69
N PHE A 53 7.43 -10.14 2.63
CA PHE A 53 6.18 -9.89 3.37
C PHE A 53 5.07 -9.34 2.47
N ASN A 54 5.40 -8.47 1.51
CA ASN A 54 4.42 -7.99 0.53
C ASN A 54 3.90 -9.14 -0.34
N MET A 55 4.78 -10.01 -0.85
CA MET A 55 4.38 -11.14 -1.70
C MET A 55 3.61 -12.19 -0.89
N LEU A 56 3.99 -12.45 0.35
CA LEU A 56 3.25 -13.34 1.22
C LEU A 56 1.82 -12.83 1.46
N ALA A 57 1.66 -11.56 1.81
CA ALA A 57 0.36 -10.96 2.05
C ALA A 57 -0.49 -10.91 0.76
N LEU A 58 0.12 -10.58 -0.38
CA LEU A 58 -0.54 -10.63 -1.68
C LEU A 58 -1.02 -12.05 -2.00
N TYR A 59 -0.22 -13.07 -1.73
CA TYR A 59 -0.60 -14.47 -1.91
C TYR A 59 -1.73 -14.89 -0.98
N MET A 60 -1.64 -14.54 0.32
CA MET A 60 -2.62 -14.95 1.33
C MET A 60 -4.00 -14.30 1.10
N PHE A 61 -4.04 -13.02 0.77
CA PHE A 61 -5.30 -12.26 0.67
C PHE A 61 -5.75 -12.05 -0.77
N GLY A 62 -4.81 -11.92 -1.71
CA GLY A 62 -5.10 -11.59 -3.10
C GLY A 62 -5.91 -12.66 -3.81
N GLY A 63 -5.58 -13.93 -3.65
CA GLY A 63 -6.28 -15.02 -4.33
C GLY A 63 -7.77 -15.14 -3.98
N ASP A 64 -8.15 -14.88 -2.73
CA ASP A 64 -9.56 -14.89 -2.32
C ASP A 64 -10.32 -13.68 -2.87
N ILE A 65 -9.70 -12.50 -2.87
CA ILE A 65 -10.30 -11.29 -3.42
C ILE A 65 -10.37 -11.34 -4.96
N GLU A 66 -9.36 -11.93 -5.62
CA GLU A 66 -9.42 -12.17 -7.06
C GLU A 66 -10.57 -13.10 -7.44
N ARG A 67 -10.77 -14.19 -6.71
CA ARG A 67 -11.92 -15.10 -6.93
C ARG A 67 -13.26 -14.40 -6.76
N LEU A 68 -13.34 -13.47 -5.80
CA LEU A 68 -14.57 -12.72 -5.53
C LEU A 68 -14.86 -11.66 -6.61
N LEU A 69 -13.84 -10.92 -7.05
CA LEU A 69 -14.02 -9.78 -7.96
C LEU A 69 -13.86 -10.15 -9.44
N GLY A 70 -13.17 -11.27 -9.73
CA GLY A 70 -12.64 -11.60 -11.04
C GLY A 70 -11.35 -10.82 -11.35
N SER A 71 -10.45 -11.42 -12.16
CA SER A 71 -9.07 -10.92 -12.36
C SER A 71 -8.99 -9.46 -12.85
N ARG A 72 -9.90 -9.02 -13.73
CA ARG A 72 -9.89 -7.64 -14.26
C ARG A 72 -10.21 -6.61 -13.17
N ARG A 73 -11.25 -6.86 -12.37
CA ARG A 73 -11.63 -5.95 -11.27
C ARG A 73 -10.62 -6.02 -10.14
N PHE A 74 -10.06 -7.20 -9.86
CA PHE A 74 -8.99 -7.37 -8.89
C PHE A 74 -7.77 -6.52 -9.24
N LEU A 75 -7.29 -6.62 -10.48
CA LEU A 75 -6.15 -5.83 -10.93
C LEU A 75 -6.43 -4.32 -10.83
N PHE A 76 -7.60 -3.88 -11.32
CA PHE A 76 -8.00 -2.48 -11.20
C PHE A 76 -8.07 -2.02 -9.74
N TYR A 77 -8.67 -2.83 -8.86
CA TYR A 77 -8.77 -2.56 -7.43
C TYR A 77 -7.39 -2.39 -6.80
N TYR A 78 -6.51 -3.35 -7.05
CA TYR A 78 -5.16 -3.35 -6.50
C TYR A 78 -4.37 -2.10 -6.95
N LEU A 79 -4.38 -1.80 -8.23
CA LEU A 79 -3.68 -0.63 -8.77
C LEU A 79 -4.31 0.68 -8.27
N ALA A 80 -5.62 0.75 -8.13
CA ALA A 80 -6.29 1.91 -7.53
C ALA A 80 -5.87 2.12 -6.06
N CYS A 81 -5.69 1.04 -5.28
CA CYS A 81 -5.15 1.12 -3.92
C CYS A 81 -3.69 1.59 -3.92
N VAL A 82 -2.86 1.13 -4.85
CA VAL A 82 -1.47 1.60 -5.01
C VAL A 82 -1.43 3.11 -5.30
N VAL A 83 -2.23 3.58 -6.24
CA VAL A 83 -2.30 5.01 -6.59
C VAL A 83 -2.87 5.84 -5.43
N GLY A 84 -3.94 5.37 -4.77
CA GLY A 84 -4.50 6.04 -3.60
C GLY A 84 -3.53 6.16 -2.44
N ALA A 85 -2.71 5.13 -2.23
CA ALA A 85 -1.62 5.15 -1.26
C ALA A 85 -0.56 6.20 -1.61
N ALA A 86 -0.16 6.27 -2.88
CA ALA A 86 0.79 7.28 -3.36
C ALA A 86 0.28 8.70 -3.14
N VAL A 87 -0.98 8.97 -3.50
CA VAL A 87 -1.61 10.29 -3.33
C VAL A 87 -1.65 10.67 -1.84
N ALA A 88 -2.10 9.77 -0.96
CA ALA A 88 -2.14 10.03 0.47
C ALA A 88 -0.75 10.34 1.03
N GLN A 89 0.27 9.58 0.61
CA GLN A 89 1.66 9.80 1.02
C GLN A 89 2.18 11.17 0.55
N LEU A 90 1.92 11.55 -0.69
CA LEU A 90 2.35 12.86 -1.23
C LEU A 90 1.68 14.02 -0.49
N VAL A 91 0.39 13.92 -0.16
CA VAL A 91 -0.34 14.94 0.60
C VAL A 91 0.30 15.14 1.97
N VAL A 92 0.61 14.05 2.67
CA VAL A 92 1.24 14.12 3.99
C VAL A 92 2.67 14.65 3.91
N LEU A 93 3.49 14.15 2.97
CA LEU A 93 4.88 14.58 2.82
C LEU A 93 4.98 16.02 2.31
N GLY A 94 4.02 16.50 1.50
CA GLY A 94 3.97 17.87 1.00
C GLY A 94 3.79 18.92 2.12
N GLY A 95 3.20 18.52 3.26
CA GLY A 95 3.08 19.37 4.45
C GLY A 95 4.29 19.33 5.39
N MET A 96 5.30 18.51 5.12
CA MET A 96 6.45 18.31 6.00
C MET A 96 7.69 19.02 5.46
N ASN A 97 8.25 19.94 6.25
CA ASN A 97 9.51 20.63 5.94
C ASN A 97 10.71 19.77 6.42
N ARG A 98 11.04 18.73 5.65
CA ARG A 98 12.18 17.82 5.92
C ARG A 98 12.81 17.34 4.62
N PRO A 99 14.07 16.86 4.66
CA PRO A 99 14.71 16.29 3.49
C PRO A 99 13.86 15.19 2.82
N PRO A 100 13.77 15.16 1.51
CA PRO A 100 12.94 14.21 0.80
C PRO A 100 13.50 12.78 0.95
N VAL A 101 12.61 11.86 1.29
CA VAL A 101 12.89 10.42 1.34
C VAL A 101 11.93 9.73 0.38
N PRO A 102 12.43 8.87 -0.52
CA PRO A 102 11.57 8.16 -1.45
C PRO A 102 10.72 7.10 -0.75
N THR A 103 9.51 6.93 -1.22
CA THR A 103 8.63 5.82 -0.81
C THR A 103 8.69 4.71 -1.85
N VAL A 104 8.81 3.46 -1.39
CA VAL A 104 8.82 2.25 -2.22
C VAL A 104 8.00 1.14 -1.55
N GLY A 105 7.37 0.28 -2.35
CA GLY A 105 6.72 -0.93 -1.87
C GLY A 105 5.29 -1.12 -2.36
N ALA A 106 4.91 -2.38 -2.52
CA ALA A 106 3.58 -2.82 -2.89
C ALA A 106 2.56 -2.69 -1.75
N SER A 107 3.01 -2.31 -0.55
CA SER A 107 2.22 -2.40 0.69
C SER A 107 0.95 -1.55 0.69
N GLY A 108 0.92 -0.41 0.02
CA GLY A 108 -0.32 0.36 -0.14
C GLY A 108 -1.44 -0.43 -0.81
N GLY A 109 -1.12 -1.17 -1.88
CA GLY A 109 -2.04 -2.11 -2.52
C GLY A 109 -2.41 -3.30 -1.63
N VAL A 110 -1.42 -3.84 -0.91
CA VAL A 110 -1.61 -4.96 0.03
C VAL A 110 -2.55 -4.58 1.18
N PHE A 111 -2.42 -3.38 1.75
CA PHE A 111 -3.33 -2.87 2.78
C PHE A 111 -4.76 -2.67 2.25
N GLY A 112 -4.90 -2.24 0.98
CA GLY A 112 -6.19 -2.23 0.30
C GLY A 112 -6.79 -3.63 0.19
N LEU A 113 -6.00 -4.65 -0.20
CA LEU A 113 -6.46 -6.06 -0.23
C LEU A 113 -6.82 -6.59 1.16
N LEU A 114 -6.04 -6.25 2.17
CA LEU A 114 -6.32 -6.62 3.56
C LEU A 114 -7.67 -6.07 4.01
N LEU A 115 -7.98 -4.81 3.70
CA LEU A 115 -9.28 -4.21 3.95
C LEU A 115 -10.39 -4.96 3.22
N ALA A 116 -10.21 -5.22 1.90
CA ALA A 116 -11.20 -5.97 1.11
C ALA A 116 -11.49 -7.34 1.71
N PHE A 117 -10.44 -8.04 2.15
CA PHE A 117 -10.56 -9.35 2.80
C PHE A 117 -11.34 -9.26 4.11
N GLY A 118 -11.03 -8.29 4.97
CA GLY A 118 -11.77 -8.07 6.22
C GLY A 118 -13.24 -7.72 6.01
N MET A 119 -13.56 -6.99 4.94
CA MET A 119 -14.94 -6.65 4.57
C MET A 119 -15.70 -7.85 3.97
N ALA A 120 -15.04 -8.63 3.10
CA ALA A 120 -15.66 -9.75 2.40
C ALA A 120 -15.78 -11.02 3.28
N PHE A 121 -14.81 -11.26 4.15
CA PHE A 121 -14.71 -12.46 4.98
C PHE A 121 -14.49 -12.13 6.46
N PRO A 122 -15.35 -11.33 7.12
CA PRO A 122 -15.08 -10.74 8.42
C PRO A 122 -14.82 -11.76 9.53
N GLN A 123 -15.46 -12.92 9.47
CA GLN A 123 -15.33 -13.98 10.48
C GLN A 123 -14.23 -15.01 10.17
N ARG A 124 -13.60 -14.89 8.99
CA ARG A 124 -12.51 -15.80 8.62
C ARG A 124 -11.32 -15.56 9.54
N ARG A 125 -10.72 -16.63 10.03
CA ARG A 125 -9.58 -16.52 10.95
C ARG A 125 -8.30 -16.20 10.17
N VAL A 126 -7.63 -15.15 10.61
CA VAL A 126 -6.27 -14.77 10.18
C VAL A 126 -5.35 -15.01 11.36
N MET A 127 -4.18 -15.56 11.11
CA MET A 127 -3.17 -15.80 12.14
C MET A 127 -2.08 -14.74 12.04
N LEU A 128 -1.81 -14.03 13.13
CA LEU A 128 -0.58 -13.25 13.25
C LEU A 128 0.62 -14.20 13.15
N LEU A 129 1.70 -13.72 12.54
CA LEU A 129 2.93 -14.52 12.44
C LEU A 129 3.65 -14.60 13.80
N PHE A 130 3.68 -13.48 14.54
CA PHE A 130 4.36 -13.39 15.83
C PHE A 130 3.63 -12.40 16.76
N PRO A 131 3.14 -12.89 17.94
CA PRO A 131 2.91 -14.27 18.29
C PRO A 131 1.80 -14.90 17.42
N PRO A 132 1.73 -16.22 17.22
CA PRO A 132 0.74 -16.87 16.38
C PRO A 132 -0.64 -16.86 17.05
N ILE A 133 -1.33 -15.72 16.97
CA ILE A 133 -2.67 -15.52 17.56
C ILE A 133 -3.70 -15.55 16.44
N PRO A 134 -4.61 -16.54 16.42
CA PRO A 134 -5.71 -16.56 15.47
C PRO A 134 -6.80 -15.56 15.89
N MET A 135 -7.18 -14.67 14.99
CA MET A 135 -8.25 -13.70 15.21
C MET A 135 -9.15 -13.57 13.98
N PRO A 136 -10.40 -13.09 14.12
CA PRO A 136 -11.24 -12.83 12.97
C PRO A 136 -10.69 -11.68 12.11
N ALA A 137 -10.87 -11.78 10.79
CA ALA A 137 -10.27 -10.85 9.82
C ALA A 137 -10.68 -9.40 10.07
N TRP A 138 -11.95 -9.14 10.46
CA TRP A 138 -12.41 -7.78 10.78
C TRP A 138 -11.58 -7.16 11.91
N LEU A 139 -11.29 -7.94 12.96
CA LEU A 139 -10.50 -7.47 14.11
C LEU A 139 -9.04 -7.21 13.70
N PHE A 140 -8.44 -8.16 12.95
CA PHE A 140 -7.08 -8.03 12.43
C PHE A 140 -6.92 -6.73 11.62
N VAL A 141 -7.82 -6.49 10.65
CA VAL A 141 -7.78 -5.31 9.78
C VAL A 141 -7.97 -4.02 10.59
N THR A 142 -8.90 -4.02 11.55
CA THR A 142 -9.14 -2.85 12.38
C THR A 142 -7.93 -2.51 13.25
N LEU A 143 -7.36 -3.52 13.93
CA LEU A 143 -6.18 -3.31 14.77
C LEU A 143 -4.96 -2.85 13.95
N TYR A 144 -4.76 -3.44 12.77
CA TYR A 144 -3.67 -3.03 11.89
C TYR A 144 -3.84 -1.61 11.38
N GLY A 145 -5.05 -1.22 10.96
CA GLY A 145 -5.35 0.15 10.54
C GLY A 145 -5.17 1.17 11.68
N LEU A 146 -5.58 0.84 12.90
CA LEU A 146 -5.37 1.69 14.07
C LEU A 146 -3.88 1.81 14.44
N LEU A 147 -3.14 0.73 14.33
CA LEU A 147 -1.69 0.72 14.53
C LEU A 147 -0.97 1.62 13.51
N GLU A 148 -1.31 1.50 12.22
CA GLU A 148 -0.76 2.36 11.16
C GLU A 148 -1.07 3.86 11.42
N LEU A 149 -2.29 4.16 11.86
CA LEU A 149 -2.67 5.52 12.22
C LEU A 149 -1.86 6.03 13.42
N TYR A 150 -1.75 5.23 14.47
CA TYR A 150 -0.98 5.58 15.67
C TYR A 150 0.50 5.82 15.32
N LEU A 151 1.14 4.91 14.60
CA LEU A 151 2.55 5.03 14.22
C LEU A 151 2.78 6.23 13.28
N GLY A 152 1.85 6.46 12.34
CA GLY A 152 1.92 7.61 11.44
C GLY A 152 1.82 8.95 12.16
N VAL A 153 0.89 9.08 13.11
CA VAL A 153 0.67 10.33 13.89
C VAL A 153 1.79 10.58 14.87
N THR A 154 2.28 9.55 15.55
CA THR A 154 3.38 9.68 16.52
C THR A 154 4.76 9.83 15.86
N GLY A 155 4.87 9.56 14.56
CA GLY A 155 6.15 9.52 13.86
C GLY A 155 7.04 8.35 14.28
N SER A 156 6.48 7.35 14.95
CA SER A 156 7.15 6.12 15.34
C SER A 156 7.28 5.18 14.14
N GLY A 157 8.28 4.30 14.13
CA GLY A 157 8.48 3.37 13.01
C GLY A 157 9.09 4.06 11.78
N GLN A 158 10.21 4.79 11.98
CA GLN A 158 10.92 5.47 10.91
C GLN A 158 11.23 4.52 9.72
N GLY A 159 11.04 5.03 8.50
CA GLY A 159 11.25 4.25 7.27
C GLY A 159 10.02 3.50 6.77
N VAL A 160 8.88 3.55 7.47
CA VAL A 160 7.60 2.98 7.02
C VAL A 160 6.63 4.09 6.62
N ALA A 161 6.02 3.94 5.45
CA ALA A 161 5.06 4.91 4.91
C ALA A 161 3.63 4.63 5.42
N HIS A 162 3.39 4.83 6.73
CA HIS A 162 2.12 4.52 7.38
C HIS A 162 0.91 5.17 6.71
N PHE A 163 1.04 6.41 6.28
CA PHE A 163 -0.05 7.10 5.57
C PHE A 163 -0.31 6.56 4.16
N ALA A 164 0.70 5.98 3.51
CA ALA A 164 0.47 5.24 2.27
C ALA A 164 -0.39 3.99 2.51
N HIS A 165 -0.15 3.25 3.59
CA HIS A 165 -0.97 2.09 3.97
C HIS A 165 -2.43 2.50 4.20
N LEU A 166 -2.66 3.53 5.00
CA LEU A 166 -4.01 4.07 5.25
C LEU A 166 -4.66 4.62 3.97
N GLY A 167 -3.90 5.27 3.10
CA GLY A 167 -4.35 5.76 1.80
C GLY A 167 -4.82 4.63 0.88
N GLY A 168 -4.08 3.51 0.86
CA GLY A 168 -4.47 2.30 0.13
C GLY A 168 -5.77 1.69 0.67
N MET A 169 -5.92 1.61 2.00
CA MET A 169 -7.17 1.16 2.63
C MET A 169 -8.34 2.10 2.30
N ALA A 170 -8.15 3.41 2.38
CA ALA A 170 -9.20 4.40 2.11
C ALA A 170 -9.67 4.35 0.64
N ALA A 171 -8.74 4.29 -0.30
CA ALA A 171 -9.06 4.15 -1.73
C ALA A 171 -9.80 2.84 -2.01
N GLY A 172 -9.33 1.73 -1.42
CA GLY A 172 -9.98 0.43 -1.52
C GLY A 172 -11.38 0.42 -0.95
N TYR A 173 -11.59 1.03 0.23
CA TYR A 173 -12.91 1.17 0.83
C TYR A 173 -13.88 1.94 -0.07
N GLY A 174 -13.46 3.11 -0.55
CA GLY A 174 -14.28 3.94 -1.44
C GLY A 174 -14.73 3.19 -2.68
N LEU A 175 -13.80 2.45 -3.32
CA LEU A 175 -14.11 1.68 -4.52
C LEU A 175 -15.05 0.50 -4.26
N LEU A 176 -14.86 -0.24 -3.18
CA LEU A 176 -15.75 -1.34 -2.80
C LEU A 176 -17.16 -0.84 -2.47
N VAL A 177 -17.28 0.22 -1.69
CA VAL A 177 -18.59 0.82 -1.36
C VAL A 177 -19.29 1.31 -2.63
N HIS A 178 -18.55 1.93 -3.56
CA HIS A 178 -19.11 2.35 -4.84
C HIS A 178 -19.66 1.16 -5.63
N TRP A 179 -18.92 0.07 -5.77
CA TRP A 179 -19.38 -1.13 -6.48
C TRP A 179 -20.54 -1.82 -5.81
N MET A 180 -20.54 -1.90 -4.47
CA MET A 180 -21.68 -2.45 -3.72
C MET A 180 -22.96 -1.64 -3.92
N ARG A 181 -22.87 -0.31 -3.96
CA ARG A 181 -24.01 0.56 -4.25
C ARG A 181 -24.55 0.34 -5.67
N GLN A 182 -23.66 0.25 -6.66
CA GLN A 182 -24.05 -0.05 -8.04
C GLN A 182 -24.74 -1.43 -8.17
N ALA A 183 -24.24 -2.44 -7.48
CA ALA A 183 -24.82 -3.78 -7.52
C ALA A 183 -26.25 -3.81 -6.92
N ARG A 184 -26.51 -3.01 -5.88
CA ARG A 184 -27.86 -2.89 -5.27
C ARG A 184 -28.88 -2.13 -6.12
N GLN A 185 -28.41 -1.31 -7.05
CA GLN A 185 -29.25 -0.49 -7.94
C GLN A 185 -29.60 -1.18 -9.27
N ARG A 186 -29.01 -2.34 -9.53
CA ARG A 186 -29.35 -3.14 -10.71
C ARG A 186 -30.55 -4.03 -10.35
N PRO A 187 -31.69 -3.92 -11.11
CA PRO A 187 -32.88 -4.73 -10.89
C PRO A 187 -32.61 -6.22 -11.12
#